data_dc8e5306daa201dce44568baf255c380
#
_entry.id   dc8e5306daa201dce44568baf255c380
#
_cell.length_a   1.000
_cell.length_b   1.000
_cell.length_c   1.000
_cell.angle_alpha   90.00
_cell.angle_beta   90.00
_cell.angle_gamma   90.00
#
_symmetry.space_group_name_H-M   'P 1'
#
loop_
_entity.id
_entity.type
_entity.pdbx_description
1 polymer ?
#
loop_
_entity_poly.entity_id
_entity_poly.type
_entity_poly.pdbx_seq_one_letter_code
_entity_poly.pdbx_strand_id
1 'polypeptide(L)'
;GEENIPNDDKDLEEAYNYLVDQNIKSKDKYYCAFFLCKNIDYLKSIENNPHGKLVLVTAINPTKAGEGKSTTTVGLGDALNRLGKKTMMALREPSLGPVFGLKGGATGGGYAQVVPMEDINLHFTGDMHAITTANNLVSACLDNVIHQGNELNIDPEKVTFKRCLDMNDRTLRNITIGCGAKANGVERKDGFNITVASEIMAALCLADDLMDLKKRFGKMLVAYTYDDKPVYVHDLGIEGALAMVMKDAVLPNVVQTLEHNPVLIHGGPFANIAHGCN
;
A
#
# COMPACT_ATOMS: atom_id res chain seq x y z
N GLY A 1 -13.29 10.97 27.04
CA GLY A 1 -12.21 11.23 27.97
C GLY A 1 -10.91 10.95 27.30
N GLU A 2 -10.00 11.95 27.26
CA GLU A 2 -8.62 11.78 26.85
C GLU A 2 -7.93 10.97 27.96
N GLU A 3 -7.75 9.68 27.77
CA GLU A 3 -6.92 8.87 28.64
C GLU A 3 -5.46 9.01 28.19
N ASN A 4 -4.60 9.36 29.13
CA ASN A 4 -3.16 9.51 28.97
C ASN A 4 -2.55 8.28 28.31
N ILE A 5 -1.97 8.47 27.13
CA ILE A 5 -1.11 7.48 26.50
C ILE A 5 0.27 7.61 27.14
N PRO A 6 0.81 6.53 27.69
CA PRO A 6 2.09 6.55 28.39
C PRO A 6 3.29 6.85 27.48
N ASN A 7 4.36 7.43 28.00
CA ASN A 7 5.45 8.11 27.25
C ASN A 7 6.85 7.48 27.41
N ASP A 8 6.95 6.14 27.57
CA ASP A 8 8.24 5.53 27.90
C ASP A 8 8.35 4.11 27.32
N ASP A 9 9.54 3.56 27.08
CA ASP A 9 9.77 2.25 26.40
C ASP A 9 9.12 1.05 27.14
N LYS A 10 8.87 1.17 28.42
CA LYS A 10 7.98 0.30 29.20
C LYS A 10 6.56 0.36 28.68
N ASP A 11 6.20 1.47 28.15
CA ASP A 11 4.88 1.89 27.76
C ASP A 11 4.41 1.28 26.43
N LEU A 12 5.36 0.89 25.54
CA LEU A 12 5.02 0.13 24.32
C LEU A 12 4.53 -1.27 24.65
N GLU A 13 5.21 -1.91 25.59
CA GLU A 13 4.83 -3.25 26.07
C GLU A 13 3.55 -3.17 26.91
N GLU A 14 3.41 -2.13 27.74
CA GLU A 14 2.19 -1.88 28.52
C GLU A 14 1.03 -1.43 27.64
N ALA A 15 1.23 -0.54 26.65
CA ALA A 15 0.21 -0.15 25.69
C ALA A 15 -0.17 -1.32 24.75
N TYR A 16 0.79 -2.10 24.29
CA TYR A 16 0.54 -3.33 23.55
C TYR A 16 -0.23 -4.34 24.40
N ASN A 17 0.21 -4.60 25.63
CA ASN A 17 -0.46 -5.50 26.56
C ASN A 17 -1.82 -4.96 26.99
N TYR A 18 -1.97 -3.66 27.22
CA TYR A 18 -3.25 -3.02 27.51
C TYR A 18 -4.24 -3.18 26.35
N LEU A 19 -3.79 -2.95 25.14
CA LEU A 19 -4.62 -3.08 23.93
C LEU A 19 -4.99 -4.55 23.65
N VAL A 20 -4.05 -5.47 23.85
CA VAL A 20 -4.29 -6.91 23.76
C VAL A 20 -5.24 -7.37 24.86
N ASP A 21 -5.10 -6.86 26.10
CA ASP A 21 -5.94 -7.22 27.25
C ASP A 21 -7.36 -6.68 27.12
N GLN A 22 -7.53 -5.45 26.62
CA GLN A 22 -8.85 -4.88 26.31
C GLN A 22 -9.54 -5.64 25.17
N ASN A 23 -8.80 -6.14 24.21
CA ASN A 23 -9.31 -6.91 23.07
C ASN A 23 -9.65 -8.36 23.40
N ILE A 24 -8.95 -8.97 24.36
CA ILE A 24 -9.29 -10.33 24.85
C ILE A 24 -10.69 -10.35 25.45
N LYS A 25 -11.17 -9.22 25.96
CA LYS A 25 -12.52 -9.07 26.55
C LYS A 25 -13.62 -8.69 25.55
N SER A 26 -13.30 -8.23 24.35
CA SER A 26 -14.25 -7.92 23.29
C SER A 26 -14.25 -9.00 22.22
N LYS A 27 -15.40 -9.24 21.58
CA LYS A 27 -15.50 -10.17 20.44
C LYS A 27 -14.70 -9.69 19.21
N ASP A 28 -14.27 -8.40 19.21
CA ASP A 28 -13.54 -7.75 18.14
C ASP A 28 -12.04 -7.66 18.46
N LYS A 29 -11.38 -8.80 18.61
CA LYS A 29 -9.98 -8.97 19.05
C LYS A 29 -8.90 -8.28 18.19
N TYR A 30 -9.26 -7.64 17.07
CA TYR A 30 -8.31 -7.31 15.99
C TYR A 30 -8.13 -5.81 15.76
N TYR A 31 -8.96 -4.94 16.33
CA TYR A 31 -8.99 -3.52 16.00
C TYR A 31 -8.08 -2.60 16.83
N CYS A 32 -7.53 -3.05 17.95
CA CYS A 32 -6.80 -2.16 18.86
C CYS A 32 -5.36 -1.86 18.47
N ALA A 33 -4.68 -2.76 17.76
CA ALA A 33 -3.34 -2.52 17.25
C ALA A 33 -3.31 -1.41 16.17
N PHE A 34 -4.45 -1.14 15.53
CA PHE A 34 -4.64 -0.16 14.48
C PHE A 34 -4.38 1.29 14.90
N PHE A 35 -4.66 1.64 16.16
CA PHE A 35 -4.56 3.03 16.62
C PHE A 35 -3.14 3.51 16.92
N LEU A 36 -2.23 2.64 17.33
CA LEU A 36 -0.88 3.05 17.76
C LEU A 36 -0.01 3.53 16.60
N CYS A 37 -0.02 2.84 15.47
CA CYS A 37 0.79 3.26 14.32
C CYS A 37 0.24 4.46 13.57
N LYS A 38 -1.03 4.81 13.75
CA LYS A 38 -1.64 6.02 13.17
C LYS A 38 -1.49 7.24 14.09
N ASN A 39 -0.83 7.11 15.23
CA ASN A 39 -0.51 8.23 16.09
C ASN A 39 0.86 8.83 15.70
N ILE A 40 0.81 9.90 14.91
CA ILE A 40 2.01 10.61 14.42
C ILE A 40 2.85 11.18 15.57
N ASP A 41 2.22 11.61 16.65
CA ASP A 41 2.94 12.18 17.80
C ASP A 41 3.72 11.10 18.55
N TYR A 42 3.14 9.89 18.66
CA TYR A 42 3.87 8.74 19.20
C TYR A 42 5.07 8.36 18.33
N LEU A 43 4.91 8.27 17.01
CA LEU A 43 6.03 7.98 16.09
C LEU A 43 7.17 9.00 16.22
N LYS A 44 6.84 10.29 16.35
CA LYS A 44 7.83 11.34 16.60
C LYS A 44 8.54 11.16 17.94
N SER A 45 7.85 10.71 18.98
CA SER A 45 8.43 10.51 20.32
C SER A 45 9.49 9.42 20.36
N ILE A 46 9.40 8.42 19.47
CA ILE A 46 10.34 7.30 19.38
C ILE A 46 11.42 7.47 18.30
N GLU A 47 11.39 8.56 17.53
CA GLU A 47 12.31 8.80 16.40
C GLU A 47 13.79 8.75 16.81
N ASN A 48 14.12 9.17 18.03
CA ASN A 48 15.47 9.18 18.55
C ASN A 48 15.88 7.90 19.31
N ASN A 49 15.03 6.89 19.35
CA ASN A 49 15.34 5.61 19.99
C ASN A 49 16.46 4.88 19.24
N PRO A 50 17.29 4.07 19.93
CA PRO A 50 18.33 3.29 19.27
C PRO A 50 17.76 2.36 18.21
N HIS A 51 18.35 2.39 17.01
CA HIS A 51 17.94 1.50 15.94
C HIS A 51 18.23 0.03 16.25
N GLY A 52 17.24 -0.82 16.04
CA GLY A 52 17.39 -2.27 16.10
C GLY A 52 18.15 -2.83 14.88
N LYS A 53 18.37 -4.13 14.88
CA LYS A 53 18.96 -4.84 13.72
C LYS A 53 17.89 -5.15 12.69
N LEU A 54 18.14 -4.78 11.44
CA LEU A 54 17.27 -5.15 10.30
C LEU A 54 17.72 -6.49 9.73
N VAL A 55 16.78 -7.43 9.64
CA VAL A 55 17.00 -8.75 9.01
C VAL A 55 16.08 -8.86 7.79
N LEU A 56 16.67 -8.94 6.60
CA LEU A 56 15.94 -9.12 5.35
C LEU A 56 15.77 -10.60 5.03
N VAL A 57 14.50 -11.03 4.88
CA VAL A 57 14.17 -12.38 4.37
C VAL A 57 13.78 -12.26 2.90
N THR A 58 14.55 -12.88 2.03
CA THR A 58 14.37 -12.81 0.59
C THR A 58 14.57 -14.19 -0.08
N ALA A 59 14.33 -14.27 -1.38
CA ALA A 59 14.59 -15.46 -2.18
C ALA A 59 15.26 -15.06 -3.50
N ILE A 60 16.11 -15.94 -4.03
CA ILE A 60 16.90 -15.68 -5.25
C ILE A 60 16.00 -15.65 -6.48
N ASN A 61 15.17 -16.67 -6.68
CA ASN A 61 14.30 -16.81 -7.83
C ASN A 61 12.84 -17.02 -7.44
N PRO A 62 11.86 -16.43 -8.16
CA PRO A 62 10.46 -16.73 -7.96
C PRO A 62 10.11 -18.13 -8.49
N THR A 63 9.26 -18.86 -7.77
CA THR A 63 8.69 -20.14 -8.20
C THR A 63 7.16 -20.01 -8.37
N LYS A 64 6.55 -20.98 -9.08
CA LYS A 64 5.09 -21.00 -9.28
C LYS A 64 4.33 -21.17 -7.95
N ALA A 65 4.86 -21.96 -7.03
CA ALA A 65 4.24 -22.24 -5.72
C ALA A 65 4.54 -21.19 -4.65
N GLY A 66 5.45 -20.23 -4.93
CA GLY A 66 6.01 -19.32 -3.93
C GLY A 66 7.21 -19.95 -3.19
N GLU A 67 8.00 -19.13 -2.51
CA GLU A 67 9.25 -19.52 -1.85
C GLU A 67 9.14 -19.55 -0.31
N GLY A 68 7.93 -19.28 0.23
CA GLY A 68 7.68 -19.28 1.67
C GLY A 68 8.31 -18.11 2.44
N LYS A 69 8.65 -17.00 1.78
CA LYS A 69 9.25 -15.82 2.43
C LYS A 69 8.45 -15.34 3.64
N SER A 70 7.14 -15.14 3.49
CA SER A 70 6.27 -14.66 4.58
C SER A 70 6.22 -15.67 5.73
N THR A 71 6.04 -16.95 5.45
CA THR A 71 6.04 -18.01 6.48
C THR A 71 7.38 -18.06 7.21
N THR A 72 8.50 -17.96 6.49
CA THR A 72 9.84 -17.94 7.08
C THR A 72 10.04 -16.68 7.94
N THR A 73 9.57 -15.51 7.49
CA THR A 73 9.68 -14.25 8.25
C THR A 73 8.90 -14.34 9.56
N VAL A 74 7.67 -14.84 9.52
CA VAL A 74 6.82 -15.00 10.71
C VAL A 74 7.44 -16.01 11.67
N GLY A 75 7.81 -17.20 11.18
CA GLY A 75 8.43 -18.24 12.01
C GLY A 75 9.76 -17.80 12.64
N LEU A 76 10.59 -17.03 11.90
CA LEU A 76 11.82 -16.46 12.43
C LEU A 76 11.54 -15.42 13.53
N GLY A 77 10.57 -14.53 13.31
CA GLY A 77 10.17 -13.52 14.29
C GLY A 77 9.64 -14.15 15.57
N ASP A 78 8.74 -15.13 15.45
CA ASP A 78 8.21 -15.87 16.60
C ASP A 78 9.32 -16.61 17.36
N ALA A 79 10.24 -17.26 16.64
CA ALA A 79 11.38 -17.95 17.25
C ALA A 79 12.31 -16.98 18.00
N LEU A 80 12.61 -15.82 17.43
CA LEU A 80 13.45 -14.81 18.07
C LEU A 80 12.78 -14.24 19.34
N ASN A 81 11.49 -13.94 19.31
CA ASN A 81 10.76 -13.51 20.49
C ASN A 81 10.76 -14.60 21.57
N ARG A 82 10.57 -15.87 21.21
CA ARG A 82 10.64 -17.00 22.13
C ARG A 82 12.03 -17.18 22.76
N LEU A 83 13.09 -16.77 22.08
CA LEU A 83 14.46 -16.71 22.59
C LEU A 83 14.74 -15.43 23.39
N GLY A 84 13.74 -14.63 23.72
CA GLY A 84 13.85 -13.41 24.51
C GLY A 84 14.43 -12.21 23.74
N LYS A 85 14.40 -12.25 22.40
CA LYS A 85 14.78 -11.09 21.56
C LYS A 85 13.53 -10.27 21.27
N LYS A 86 13.57 -8.97 21.52
CA LYS A 86 12.50 -8.04 21.13
C LYS A 86 12.49 -7.92 19.60
N THR A 87 11.57 -8.59 18.94
CA THR A 87 11.50 -8.67 17.48
C THR A 87 10.11 -8.27 16.99
N MET A 88 10.07 -7.37 16.01
CA MET A 88 8.88 -7.01 15.26
C MET A 88 9.09 -7.45 13.81
N MET A 89 8.06 -8.01 13.20
CA MET A 89 8.09 -8.39 11.79
C MET A 89 7.46 -7.29 10.94
N ALA A 90 7.92 -7.15 9.71
CA ALA A 90 7.33 -6.26 8.72
C ALA A 90 6.99 -7.05 7.46
N LEU A 91 5.72 -7.04 7.07
CA LEU A 91 5.19 -7.75 5.91
C LEU A 91 4.53 -6.79 4.94
N ARG A 92 4.47 -7.22 3.71
CA ARG A 92 3.72 -6.53 2.67
C ARG A 92 2.23 -6.85 2.78
N GLU A 93 1.37 -5.85 2.62
CA GLU A 93 -0.06 -6.05 2.48
C GLU A 93 -0.35 -6.84 1.17
N PRO A 94 -1.16 -7.90 1.24
CA PRO A 94 -1.46 -8.72 0.07
C PRO A 94 -2.43 -8.01 -0.89
N SER A 95 -2.26 -8.26 -2.18
CA SER A 95 -3.17 -7.86 -3.25
C SER A 95 -4.18 -8.98 -3.53
N LEU A 96 -5.42 -8.62 -3.83
CA LEU A 96 -6.50 -9.58 -4.10
C LEU A 96 -6.19 -10.51 -5.28
N GLY A 97 -5.58 -9.99 -6.34
CA GLY A 97 -5.22 -10.80 -7.50
C GLY A 97 -4.38 -12.03 -7.16
N PRO A 98 -3.25 -11.90 -6.44
CA PRO A 98 -2.50 -13.04 -5.95
C PRO A 98 -3.23 -13.92 -4.93
N VAL A 99 -4.06 -13.34 -4.05
CA VAL A 99 -4.83 -14.10 -3.05
C VAL A 99 -5.79 -15.08 -3.72
N PHE A 100 -6.50 -14.65 -4.75
CA PHE A 100 -7.38 -15.51 -5.56
C PHE A 100 -6.64 -16.28 -6.66
N GLY A 101 -5.32 -16.11 -6.77
CA GLY A 101 -4.47 -16.83 -7.71
C GLY A 101 -3.73 -18.02 -7.09
N LEU A 102 -2.68 -18.45 -7.79
CA LEU A 102 -1.86 -19.60 -7.36
C LEU A 102 -0.93 -19.31 -6.17
N LYS A 103 -0.68 -18.02 -5.85
CA LYS A 103 0.32 -17.63 -4.84
C LYS A 103 -0.22 -17.48 -3.42
N GLY A 104 -1.55 -17.47 -3.24
CA GLY A 104 -2.18 -17.28 -1.93
C GLY A 104 -1.87 -15.93 -1.28
N GLY A 105 -2.19 -15.80 0.01
CA GLY A 105 -2.00 -14.59 0.80
C GLY A 105 -0.57 -14.37 1.31
N ALA A 106 -0.35 -13.22 1.97
CA ALA A 106 0.95 -12.82 2.51
C ALA A 106 1.06 -12.96 4.04
N THR A 107 0.15 -13.69 4.68
CA THR A 107 0.04 -13.81 6.15
C THR A 107 0.83 -14.96 6.76
N GLY A 108 1.64 -15.68 5.99
CA GLY A 108 2.30 -16.90 6.43
C GLY A 108 1.40 -18.14 6.27
N GLY A 109 1.62 -19.18 7.08
CA GLY A 109 0.82 -20.40 7.04
C GLY A 109 1.16 -21.38 8.15
N GLY A 110 0.23 -22.29 8.42
CA GLY A 110 0.34 -23.21 9.55
C GLY A 110 0.37 -22.48 10.88
N TYR A 111 1.35 -22.78 11.72
CA TYR A 111 1.55 -22.08 13.00
C TYR A 111 2.25 -20.73 12.86
N ALA A 112 3.04 -20.55 11.81
CA ALA A 112 3.73 -19.28 11.52
C ALA A 112 2.80 -18.35 10.72
N GLN A 113 1.80 -17.81 11.38
CA GLN A 113 0.70 -17.10 10.74
C GLN A 113 0.36 -15.80 11.47
N VAL A 114 0.06 -14.75 10.68
CA VAL A 114 -0.45 -13.46 11.17
C VAL A 114 -1.97 -13.48 11.16
N VAL A 115 -2.57 -12.85 12.14
CA VAL A 115 -4.02 -12.75 12.32
C VAL A 115 -4.48 -11.30 12.40
N PRO A 116 -5.69 -10.98 11.89
CA PRO A 116 -6.70 -11.85 11.25
C PRO A 116 -6.37 -12.16 9.78
N MET A 117 -6.17 -13.41 9.44
CA MET A 117 -5.68 -13.83 8.12
C MET A 117 -6.67 -13.47 6.99
N GLU A 118 -7.94 -13.71 7.21
CA GLU A 118 -8.99 -13.48 6.21
C GLU A 118 -9.10 -11.99 5.88
N ASP A 119 -9.16 -11.13 6.90
CA ASP A 119 -9.29 -9.68 6.71
C ASP A 119 -8.05 -9.13 6.01
N ILE A 120 -6.85 -9.52 6.45
CA ILE A 120 -5.58 -9.09 5.84
C ILE A 120 -5.51 -9.49 4.36
N ASN A 121 -5.96 -10.69 4.01
CA ASN A 121 -5.92 -11.19 2.64
C ASN A 121 -7.03 -10.62 1.73
N LEU A 122 -8.00 -9.92 2.28
CA LEU A 122 -9.12 -9.35 1.51
C LEU A 122 -9.06 -7.81 1.53
N HIS A 123 -9.93 -7.16 2.26
CA HIS A 123 -10.04 -5.70 2.27
C HIS A 123 -9.42 -5.03 3.49
N PHE A 124 -8.70 -5.71 4.26
CA PHE A 124 -8.03 -5.38 5.51
C PHE A 124 -8.44 -4.00 6.11
N THR A 125 -7.69 -2.93 5.81
CA THR A 125 -7.97 -1.57 6.31
C THR A 125 -8.32 -0.59 5.20
N GLY A 126 -8.40 -1.07 3.96
CA GLY A 126 -8.76 -0.27 2.80
C GLY A 126 -7.57 0.42 2.11
N ASP A 127 -6.33 0.15 2.50
CA ASP A 127 -5.15 0.78 1.90
C ASP A 127 -5.04 0.48 0.40
N MET A 128 -5.25 -0.79 -0.01
CA MET A 128 -5.29 -1.16 -1.43
C MET A 128 -6.42 -0.47 -2.19
N HIS A 129 -7.58 -0.28 -1.56
CA HIS A 129 -8.69 0.47 -2.14
C HIS A 129 -8.35 1.95 -2.30
N ALA A 130 -7.71 2.57 -1.31
CA ALA A 130 -7.24 3.96 -1.38
C ALA A 130 -6.23 4.15 -2.52
N ILE A 131 -5.28 3.23 -2.68
CA ILE A 131 -4.29 3.24 -3.76
C ILE A 131 -4.97 3.14 -5.14
N THR A 132 -5.90 2.19 -5.29
CA THR A 132 -6.70 2.02 -6.52
C THR A 132 -7.48 3.29 -6.85
N THR A 133 -8.13 3.87 -5.85
CA THR A 133 -8.92 5.10 -6.00
C THR A 133 -8.04 6.28 -6.39
N ALA A 134 -6.91 6.49 -5.72
CA ALA A 134 -5.97 7.56 -6.04
C ALA A 134 -5.42 7.41 -7.47
N ASN A 135 -5.02 6.21 -7.86
CA ASN A 135 -4.54 5.95 -9.23
C ASN A 135 -5.62 6.28 -10.29
N ASN A 136 -6.83 5.81 -10.07
CA ASN A 136 -7.91 6.02 -11.03
C ASN A 136 -8.43 7.48 -11.02
N LEU A 137 -8.26 8.22 -9.92
CA LEU A 137 -8.49 9.66 -9.88
C LEU A 137 -7.54 10.40 -10.82
N VAL A 138 -6.25 10.06 -10.84
CA VAL A 138 -5.29 10.63 -11.81
C VAL A 138 -5.78 10.40 -13.24
N SER A 139 -6.13 9.15 -13.58
CA SER A 139 -6.61 8.80 -14.92
C SER A 139 -7.89 9.55 -15.30
N ALA A 140 -8.84 9.67 -14.36
CA ALA A 140 -10.10 10.37 -14.60
C ALA A 140 -9.90 11.87 -14.82
N CYS A 141 -9.05 12.50 -14.01
CA CYS A 141 -8.72 13.92 -14.17
C CYS A 141 -7.98 14.19 -15.48
N LEU A 142 -7.03 13.33 -15.85
CA LEU A 142 -6.31 13.41 -17.12
C LEU A 142 -7.28 13.35 -18.33
N ASP A 143 -8.18 12.37 -18.35
CA ASP A 143 -9.17 12.24 -19.41
C ASP A 143 -10.15 13.43 -19.42
N ASN A 144 -10.50 13.95 -18.26
CA ASN A 144 -11.35 15.15 -18.18
C ASN A 144 -10.65 16.39 -18.74
N VAL A 145 -9.37 16.61 -18.46
CA VAL A 145 -8.58 17.72 -19.04
C VAL A 145 -8.55 17.61 -20.55
N ILE A 146 -8.26 16.41 -21.10
CA ILE A 146 -8.25 16.17 -22.55
C ILE A 146 -9.63 16.48 -23.17
N HIS A 147 -10.71 16.06 -22.50
CA HIS A 147 -12.08 16.23 -22.99
C HIS A 147 -12.60 17.67 -22.91
N GLN A 148 -12.26 18.40 -21.85
CA GLN A 148 -12.79 19.74 -21.53
C GLN A 148 -11.98 20.90 -22.12
N GLY A 149 -11.36 20.72 -23.26
CA GLY A 149 -10.66 21.77 -24.00
C GLY A 149 -9.15 21.61 -24.05
N ASN A 150 -8.59 20.68 -23.33
CA ASN A 150 -7.17 20.27 -23.41
C ASN A 150 -6.19 21.45 -23.27
N GLU A 151 -6.37 22.29 -22.27
CA GLU A 151 -5.54 23.48 -22.03
C GLU A 151 -4.04 23.15 -21.88
N LEU A 152 -3.72 21.93 -21.44
CA LEU A 152 -2.35 21.44 -21.34
C LEU A 152 -1.77 20.93 -22.65
N ASN A 153 -2.53 20.97 -23.74
CA ASN A 153 -2.11 20.51 -25.08
C ASN A 153 -1.63 19.02 -25.08
N ILE A 154 -2.27 18.16 -24.28
CA ILE A 154 -1.91 16.75 -24.15
C ILE A 154 -2.25 16.01 -25.44
N ASP A 155 -1.30 15.17 -25.93
CA ASP A 155 -1.55 14.24 -26.99
C ASP A 155 -2.20 12.96 -26.44
N PRO A 156 -3.46 12.62 -26.76
CA PRO A 156 -4.13 11.43 -26.25
C PRO A 156 -3.42 10.12 -26.58
N GLU A 157 -2.63 10.09 -27.65
CA GLU A 157 -1.84 8.91 -28.05
C GLU A 157 -0.53 8.77 -27.23
N LYS A 158 -0.13 9.82 -26.51
CA LYS A 158 1.08 9.86 -25.67
C LYS A 158 0.77 9.86 -24.17
N VAL A 159 -0.40 9.40 -23.78
CA VAL A 159 -0.72 9.13 -22.37
C VAL A 159 0.01 7.89 -21.90
N THR A 160 0.84 8.04 -20.88
CA THR A 160 1.66 6.96 -20.30
C THR A 160 1.04 6.33 -19.05
N PHE A 161 0.23 7.10 -18.35
CA PHE A 161 -0.38 6.69 -17.08
C PHE A 161 -1.61 5.80 -17.34
N LYS A 162 -1.63 4.63 -16.70
CA LYS A 162 -2.71 3.64 -16.84
C LYS A 162 -3.59 3.57 -15.61
N ARG A 163 -4.81 3.13 -15.80
CA ARG A 163 -5.71 2.74 -14.72
C ARG A 163 -5.19 1.54 -13.94
N CYS A 164 -5.75 1.28 -12.78
CA CYS A 164 -5.45 0.06 -12.05
C CYS A 164 -6.71 -0.59 -11.46
N LEU A 165 -6.58 -1.89 -11.21
CA LEU A 165 -7.58 -2.73 -10.55
C LEU A 165 -6.83 -3.76 -9.71
N ASP A 166 -7.27 -3.99 -8.47
CA ASP A 166 -6.61 -4.97 -7.60
C ASP A 166 -7.03 -6.42 -7.92
N MET A 167 -6.92 -6.76 -9.20
CA MET A 167 -7.23 -8.09 -9.73
C MET A 167 -6.33 -8.41 -10.93
N ASN A 168 -5.98 -9.69 -11.11
CA ASN A 168 -5.28 -10.16 -12.31
C ASN A 168 -6.28 -10.37 -13.45
N ASP A 169 -6.52 -9.34 -14.24
CA ASP A 169 -7.36 -9.41 -15.44
C ASP A 169 -6.56 -9.09 -16.70
N ARG A 170 -6.27 -10.13 -17.49
CA ARG A 170 -5.49 -9.99 -18.74
C ARG A 170 -6.28 -9.30 -19.85
N THR A 171 -7.59 -9.38 -19.83
CA THR A 171 -8.46 -8.82 -20.88
C THR A 171 -8.48 -7.29 -20.81
N LEU A 172 -8.21 -6.72 -19.64
CA LEU A 172 -8.18 -5.28 -19.40
C LEU A 172 -6.79 -4.64 -19.62
N ARG A 173 -5.76 -5.39 -19.99
CA ARG A 173 -4.40 -4.83 -20.19
C ARG A 173 -4.28 -3.89 -21.38
N ASN A 174 -5.08 -4.11 -22.43
CA ASN A 174 -5.12 -3.28 -23.62
C ASN A 174 -6.58 -3.11 -24.03
N ILE A 175 -7.12 -1.93 -23.77
CA ILE A 175 -8.50 -1.56 -24.07
C ILE A 175 -8.55 -0.25 -24.86
N THR A 176 -9.69 0.05 -25.43
CA THR A 176 -9.99 1.36 -25.99
C THR A 176 -11.07 2.00 -25.11
N ILE A 177 -10.83 3.22 -24.66
CA ILE A 177 -11.74 4.01 -23.83
C ILE A 177 -12.30 5.19 -24.61
N GLY A 178 -13.30 5.88 -24.06
CA GLY A 178 -13.91 7.06 -24.68
C GLY A 178 -14.74 6.76 -25.92
N CYS A 179 -15.05 5.49 -26.20
CA CYS A 179 -15.75 5.06 -27.39
C CYS A 179 -17.21 5.51 -27.42
N GLY A 180 -17.73 5.76 -28.60
CA GLY A 180 -19.15 6.04 -28.87
C GLY A 180 -19.49 7.53 -28.86
N ALA A 181 -20.43 7.98 -28.01
CA ALA A 181 -20.85 9.38 -28.01
C ALA A 181 -19.76 10.34 -27.50
N LYS A 182 -19.71 11.54 -28.05
CA LYS A 182 -18.76 12.61 -27.62
C LYS A 182 -18.74 12.84 -26.11
N ALA A 183 -19.87 12.65 -25.45
CA ALA A 183 -19.98 12.77 -23.98
C ALA A 183 -19.17 11.70 -23.22
N ASN A 184 -18.74 10.62 -23.86
CA ASN A 184 -17.94 9.55 -23.24
C ASN A 184 -16.45 9.90 -23.13
N GLY A 185 -16.01 11.02 -23.67
CA GLY A 185 -14.62 11.45 -23.67
C GLY A 185 -13.96 11.37 -25.05
N VAL A 186 -12.64 11.37 -25.08
CA VAL A 186 -11.82 11.22 -26.29
C VAL A 186 -11.38 9.77 -26.41
N GLU A 187 -11.61 9.18 -27.59
CA GLU A 187 -11.21 7.81 -27.86
C GLU A 187 -9.69 7.67 -27.84
N ARG A 188 -9.16 6.76 -27.02
CA ARG A 188 -7.73 6.46 -26.93
C ARG A 188 -7.47 5.05 -26.40
N LYS A 189 -6.24 4.60 -26.55
CA LYS A 189 -5.76 3.37 -25.92
C LYS A 189 -5.48 3.56 -24.45
N ASP A 190 -5.81 2.55 -23.66
CA ASP A 190 -5.55 2.50 -22.21
C ASP A 190 -5.41 1.04 -21.75
N GLY A 191 -5.34 0.83 -20.45
CA GLY A 191 -5.31 -0.49 -19.83
C GLY A 191 -5.36 -0.40 -18.32
N PHE A 192 -5.57 -1.55 -17.70
CA PHE A 192 -5.53 -1.68 -16.25
C PHE A 192 -4.27 -2.45 -15.83
N ASN A 193 -3.44 -1.83 -14.99
CA ASN A 193 -2.41 -2.52 -14.23
C ASN A 193 -3.03 -3.11 -12.96
N ILE A 194 -2.36 -4.08 -12.33
CA ILE A 194 -2.73 -4.47 -10.97
C ILE A 194 -2.33 -3.36 -9.98
N THR A 195 -3.13 -3.09 -8.97
CA THR A 195 -2.91 -1.98 -8.02
C THR A 195 -1.51 -1.95 -7.41
N VAL A 196 -0.97 -3.11 -7.03
CA VAL A 196 0.39 -3.23 -6.48
C VAL A 196 1.53 -2.99 -7.49
N ALA A 197 1.19 -2.80 -8.76
CA ALA A 197 2.12 -2.40 -9.82
C ALA A 197 1.92 -0.92 -10.24
N SER A 198 1.11 -0.15 -9.54
CA SER A 198 0.89 1.27 -9.84
C SER A 198 2.01 2.15 -9.31
N GLU A 199 2.20 3.32 -9.93
CA GLU A 199 3.14 4.34 -9.43
C GLU A 199 2.69 4.92 -8.08
N ILE A 200 1.39 4.97 -7.81
CA ILE A 200 0.85 5.37 -6.49
C ILE A 200 1.38 4.45 -5.39
N MET A 201 1.37 3.13 -5.61
CA MET A 201 1.95 2.17 -4.67
C MET A 201 3.46 2.40 -4.49
N ALA A 202 4.19 2.64 -5.57
CA ALA A 202 5.63 2.90 -5.50
C ALA A 202 5.93 4.20 -4.73
N ALA A 203 5.18 5.27 -4.97
CA ALA A 203 5.31 6.53 -4.25
C ALA A 203 5.01 6.37 -2.75
N LEU A 204 3.94 5.62 -2.40
CA LEU A 204 3.59 5.32 -1.02
C LEU A 204 4.73 4.61 -0.27
N CYS A 205 5.35 3.61 -0.90
CA CYS A 205 6.41 2.82 -0.26
C CYS A 205 7.76 3.56 -0.12
N LEU A 206 7.90 4.72 -0.76
CA LEU A 206 9.11 5.56 -0.72
C LEU A 206 8.91 6.85 0.07
N ALA A 207 7.68 7.16 0.47
CA ALA A 207 7.35 8.39 1.17
C ALA A 207 7.67 8.29 2.67
N ASP A 208 8.24 9.36 3.21
CA ASP A 208 8.52 9.48 4.63
C ASP A 208 7.29 9.91 5.43
N ASP A 209 6.44 10.74 4.81
CA ASP A 209 5.19 11.23 5.40
C ASP A 209 4.17 11.63 4.32
N LEU A 210 2.99 12.11 4.75
CA LEU A 210 1.93 12.53 3.85
C LEU A 210 2.33 13.72 2.95
N MET A 211 3.18 14.63 3.44
CA MET A 211 3.61 15.80 2.67
C MET A 211 4.66 15.43 1.64
N ASP A 212 5.57 14.49 1.98
CA ASP A 212 6.50 13.91 1.02
C ASP A 212 5.75 13.09 -0.03
N LEU A 213 4.75 12.30 0.38
CA LEU A 213 3.88 11.56 -0.55
C LEU A 213 3.18 12.50 -1.55
N LYS A 214 2.59 13.61 -1.07
CA LYS A 214 2.00 14.65 -1.94
C LYS A 214 3.00 15.18 -2.95
N LYS A 215 4.23 15.48 -2.51
CA LYS A 215 5.31 15.97 -3.37
C LYS A 215 5.75 14.94 -4.42
N ARG A 216 5.79 13.65 -4.04
CA ARG A 216 6.08 12.56 -4.98
C ARG A 216 4.99 12.42 -6.03
N PHE A 217 3.73 12.47 -5.63
CA PHE A 217 2.60 12.46 -6.57
C PHE A 217 2.71 13.56 -7.62
N GLY A 218 3.01 14.80 -7.21
CA GLY A 218 3.17 15.91 -8.15
C GLY A 218 4.21 15.67 -9.25
N LYS A 219 5.20 14.80 -9.00
CA LYS A 219 6.30 14.49 -9.94
C LYS A 219 6.01 13.30 -10.86
N MET A 220 4.90 12.61 -10.69
CA MET A 220 4.56 11.47 -11.56
C MET A 220 4.25 11.95 -12.97
N LEU A 221 4.90 11.34 -13.95
CA LEU A 221 4.67 11.60 -15.37
C LEU A 221 3.38 10.92 -15.82
N VAL A 222 2.46 11.66 -16.44
CA VAL A 222 1.16 11.13 -16.87
C VAL A 222 0.98 11.10 -18.38
N ALA A 223 1.60 12.02 -19.10
CA ALA A 223 1.45 12.13 -20.54
C ALA A 223 2.56 12.99 -21.15
N TYR A 224 2.54 13.12 -22.48
CA TYR A 224 3.28 14.15 -23.20
C TYR A 224 2.31 15.00 -24.04
N THR A 225 2.71 16.24 -24.28
CA THR A 225 1.99 17.16 -25.20
C THR A 225 2.24 16.77 -26.65
N TYR A 226 1.49 17.39 -27.57
CA TYR A 226 1.75 17.25 -29.03
C TYR A 226 3.19 17.68 -29.42
N ASP A 227 3.80 18.57 -28.61
CA ASP A 227 5.20 19.04 -28.79
C ASP A 227 6.23 18.22 -28.00
N ASP A 228 5.87 17.03 -27.55
CA ASP A 228 6.73 16.11 -26.77
C ASP A 228 7.21 16.65 -25.41
N LYS A 229 6.52 17.62 -24.82
CA LYS A 229 6.80 18.10 -23.47
C LYS A 229 6.14 17.18 -22.44
N PRO A 230 6.84 16.81 -21.35
CA PRO A 230 6.24 15.99 -20.32
C PRO A 230 5.14 16.73 -19.53
N VAL A 231 4.08 16.02 -19.18
CA VAL A 231 2.98 16.49 -18.33
C VAL A 231 2.98 15.64 -17.06
N TYR A 232 2.95 16.31 -15.93
CA TYR A 232 3.00 15.68 -14.60
C TYR A 232 1.67 15.83 -13.87
N VAL A 233 1.47 15.07 -12.81
CA VAL A 233 0.30 15.20 -11.92
C VAL A 233 0.16 16.62 -11.37
N HIS A 234 1.28 17.31 -11.12
CA HIS A 234 1.27 18.72 -10.67
C HIS A 234 0.59 19.65 -11.68
N ASP A 235 0.76 19.40 -12.97
CA ASP A 235 0.13 20.22 -14.02
C ASP A 235 -1.40 20.03 -14.05
N LEU A 236 -1.89 18.89 -13.52
CA LEU A 236 -3.33 18.63 -13.31
C LEU A 236 -3.88 19.30 -12.03
N GLY A 237 -3.01 19.72 -11.11
CA GLY A 237 -3.39 20.36 -9.84
C GLY A 237 -4.11 19.48 -8.83
N ILE A 238 -3.89 18.16 -8.87
CA ILE A 238 -4.66 17.17 -8.08
C ILE A 238 -3.88 16.47 -6.97
N GLU A 239 -2.60 16.77 -6.78
CA GLU A 239 -1.76 16.10 -5.77
C GLU A 239 -2.31 16.26 -4.33
N GLY A 240 -3.03 17.35 -4.06
CA GLY A 240 -3.73 17.55 -2.79
C GLY A 240 -4.88 16.57 -2.59
N ALA A 241 -5.69 16.35 -3.63
CA ALA A 241 -6.79 15.38 -3.59
C ALA A 241 -6.27 13.95 -3.44
N LEU A 242 -5.17 13.61 -4.12
CA LEU A 242 -4.50 12.30 -3.96
C LEU A 242 -4.02 12.08 -2.53
N ALA A 243 -3.37 13.09 -1.92
CA ALA A 243 -2.93 13.02 -0.54
C ALA A 243 -4.10 12.83 0.43
N MET A 244 -5.24 13.51 0.20
CA MET A 244 -6.46 13.34 0.99
C MET A 244 -7.01 11.90 0.92
N VAL A 245 -7.05 11.30 -0.26
CA VAL A 245 -7.48 9.91 -0.46
C VAL A 245 -6.55 8.94 0.27
N MET A 246 -5.25 9.24 0.30
CA MET A 246 -4.20 8.37 0.85
C MET A 246 -3.88 8.62 2.33
N LYS A 247 -4.52 9.58 2.99
CA LYS A 247 -4.14 10.05 4.34
C LYS A 247 -4.05 8.93 5.39
N ASP A 248 -4.94 7.95 5.33
CA ASP A 248 -4.99 6.84 6.28
C ASP A 248 -4.13 5.64 5.85
N ALA A 249 -3.81 5.55 4.55
CA ALA A 249 -2.99 4.48 3.98
C ALA A 249 -1.48 4.76 4.09
N VAL A 250 -1.07 5.98 4.46
CA VAL A 250 0.34 6.37 4.54
C VAL A 250 1.07 5.71 5.71
N LEU A 251 0.35 5.31 6.74
CA LEU A 251 0.90 4.69 7.94
C LEU A 251 0.67 3.18 7.93
N PRO A 252 1.64 2.39 8.42
CA PRO A 252 1.50 0.94 8.48
C PRO A 252 0.42 0.51 9.47
N ASN A 253 -0.11 -0.69 9.24
CA ASN A 253 -1.03 -1.36 10.14
C ASN A 253 -0.25 -2.27 11.09
N VAL A 254 -0.62 -2.31 12.36
CA VAL A 254 -0.05 -3.23 13.35
C VAL A 254 -1.03 -4.34 13.65
N VAL A 255 -0.56 -5.55 13.57
CA VAL A 255 -1.29 -6.77 13.90
C VAL A 255 -0.36 -7.71 14.69
N GLN A 256 -0.77 -8.94 14.88
CA GLN A 256 0.03 -9.92 15.63
C GLN A 256 0.05 -11.28 14.95
N THR A 257 1.03 -12.10 15.33
CA THR A 257 1.05 -13.53 14.99
C THR A 257 0.11 -14.34 15.88
N LEU A 258 -0.11 -15.62 15.55
CA LEU A 258 -0.79 -16.56 16.44
C LEU A 258 -0.09 -16.70 17.80
N GLU A 259 1.20 -16.45 17.89
CA GLU A 259 2.01 -16.46 19.11
C GLU A 259 2.06 -15.07 19.79
N HIS A 260 1.17 -14.13 19.39
CA HIS A 260 1.03 -12.78 19.96
C HIS A 260 2.25 -11.85 19.77
N ASN A 261 3.06 -12.08 18.76
CA ASN A 261 4.20 -11.21 18.43
C ASN A 261 3.79 -10.11 17.45
N PRO A 262 4.33 -8.89 17.56
CA PRO A 262 3.90 -7.74 16.76
C PRO A 262 4.36 -7.84 15.31
N VAL A 263 3.48 -7.45 14.39
CA VAL A 263 3.72 -7.43 12.96
C VAL A 263 3.24 -6.12 12.36
N LEU A 264 4.10 -5.46 11.60
CA LEU A 264 3.72 -4.33 10.73
C LEU A 264 3.26 -4.89 9.39
N ILE A 265 2.13 -4.40 8.89
CA ILE A 265 1.66 -4.67 7.53
C ILE A 265 1.47 -3.33 6.82
N HIS A 266 2.13 -3.20 5.68
CA HIS A 266 2.05 -1.98 4.90
C HIS A 266 2.21 -2.31 3.43
N GLY A 267 1.93 -1.35 2.55
CA GLY A 267 2.05 -1.40 1.10
C GLY A 267 3.00 -2.47 0.58
N GLY A 268 3.47 -2.37 -0.57
CA GLY A 268 4.45 -3.34 -1.06
C GLY A 268 4.29 -3.56 -2.56
N PRO A 269 5.08 -2.83 -3.33
CA PRO A 269 5.06 -2.93 -4.78
C PRO A 269 5.51 -4.32 -5.22
N PHE A 270 5.01 -4.76 -6.37
CA PHE A 270 5.56 -5.93 -7.03
C PHE A 270 6.97 -5.64 -7.56
N ALA A 271 7.80 -6.70 -7.64
CA ALA A 271 9.16 -6.59 -8.14
C ALA A 271 9.27 -6.03 -9.58
N ASN A 272 8.22 -6.17 -10.39
CA ASN A 272 8.16 -5.61 -11.73
C ASN A 272 8.26 -4.08 -11.75
N ILE A 273 7.81 -3.36 -10.73
CA ILE A 273 8.06 -1.92 -10.61
C ILE A 273 9.56 -1.65 -10.50
N ALA A 274 10.26 -2.40 -9.64
CA ALA A 274 11.70 -2.25 -9.45
C ALA A 274 12.51 -2.60 -10.71
N HIS A 275 11.99 -3.43 -11.59
CA HIS A 275 12.62 -3.83 -12.85
C HIS A 275 12.18 -2.96 -14.05
N GLY A 276 11.37 -1.92 -13.83
CA GLY A 276 10.92 -1.05 -14.90
C GLY A 276 9.99 -1.72 -15.91
N CYS A 277 9.22 -2.69 -15.49
CA CYS A 277 8.25 -3.40 -16.32
C CYS A 277 6.89 -2.71 -16.43
N ASN A 278 6.76 -1.51 -15.90
CA ASN A 278 5.57 -0.67 -15.97
C ASN A 278 5.90 0.63 -16.71
#